data_1a86eec6aeaf17d9d269a7a1a87c57a7
#
_entry.id   1a86eec6aeaf17d9d269a7a1a87c57a7
#
_cell.length_a   1.000
_cell.length_b   1.000
_cell.length_c   1.000
_cell.angle_alpha   90.00
_cell.angle_beta   90.00
_cell.angle_gamma   90.00
#
_symmetry.space_group_name_H-M   'P 1'
#
loop_
_entity.id
_entity.type
_entity.pdbx_description
1 polymer ?
#
loop_
_entity_poly.entity_id
_entity_poly.type
_entity_poly.pdbx_seq_one_letter_code
_entity_poly.pdbx_strand_id
1 'polypeptide(L)'
;MKRSKLTSIAVSTILAASLLAGCSSSDTASTTGGGTEQQSSTSESGSSETAATSYDETYTVDFYDVAANFQGVQSGWYGKIVKDKFNMDLNIIAPQVSGDGAALYQTRCAAGALGDLIILDNADMQECVESGLIHDLTDVLQDYPNLMRYESQIREFNSMMGDGTKIYAIPLEMNNNGPTAYKQLHVYSYPRIGWDMYNEVGAPDLQNTDDLLNCLSEIQAAHPTNDNGDPAYAISMWKDWDSQYMENVAQLTKWYGQEVNGSVLIGTDNSVAPLTDKDGAYYKMLKFFYQANQMGLVDPDSATQDWNSVVSKMQDKRVYLYWYSWQYGFWNTPAKGEEGVNYIEIPVADTNLYQTSDTYYGDGRVIAIGSQVSDENFKRLLEFLDWYASPEGVQLQHAGTEGLIYTVEDGKYVLTEDGLNRFSAEVAVPEELGGGNWNDGNNQINQWIVA
;
A
#
# COMPACT_ATOMS: atom_id res chain seq x y z
N MET A 1 55.23 10.75 -0.52
CA MET A 1 55.84 10.10 0.66
C MET A 1 55.13 10.56 1.90
N LYS A 2 54.35 9.72 2.53
CA LYS A 2 54.20 9.43 3.97
C LYS A 2 53.00 8.51 4.14
N ARG A 3 53.31 7.28 4.48
CA ARG A 3 52.39 6.22 4.91
C ARG A 3 51.94 6.52 6.36
N SER A 4 50.68 6.32 6.71
CA SER A 4 50.28 6.12 8.10
C SER A 4 49.25 4.98 8.20
N LYS A 5 49.45 4.23 9.21
CA LYS A 5 49.15 2.85 9.51
C LYS A 5 47.66 2.61 9.86
N LEU A 6 47.17 1.45 9.41
CA LEU A 6 45.99 0.76 9.94
C LEU A 6 46.20 0.36 11.40
N THR A 7 45.20 0.54 12.21
CA THR A 7 45.11 -0.09 13.53
C THR A 7 43.80 -0.90 13.58
N SER A 8 43.96 -2.23 13.55
CA SER A 8 42.91 -3.19 13.77
C SER A 8 42.57 -3.24 15.26
N ILE A 9 41.28 -3.20 15.60
CA ILE A 9 40.79 -3.54 16.94
C ILE A 9 39.91 -4.77 16.79
N ALA A 10 40.40 -5.87 17.33
CA ALA A 10 39.66 -7.09 17.56
C ALA A 10 38.84 -6.94 18.86
N VAL A 11 37.56 -7.29 18.83
CA VAL A 11 36.76 -7.46 20.04
C VAL A 11 36.28 -8.91 20.11
N SER A 12 36.67 -9.52 21.21
CA SER A 12 36.52 -10.93 21.53
C SER A 12 35.11 -11.24 22.05
N THR A 13 34.62 -12.38 21.63
CA THR A 13 33.47 -13.16 22.09
C THR A 13 33.54 -13.53 23.56
N ILE A 14 32.45 -13.42 24.29
CA ILE A 14 32.23 -14.15 25.54
C ILE A 14 30.88 -14.86 25.46
N LEU A 15 30.93 -16.17 25.37
CA LEU A 15 29.82 -17.11 25.63
C LEU A 15 29.64 -17.23 27.14
N ALA A 16 28.41 -17.20 27.63
CA ALA A 16 28.07 -17.83 28.92
C ALA A 16 26.73 -18.57 28.78
N ALA A 17 26.84 -19.88 28.85
CA ALA A 17 25.73 -20.80 28.99
C ALA A 17 25.32 -20.90 30.46
N SER A 18 24.02 -20.99 30.72
CA SER A 18 23.54 -21.59 31.98
C SER A 18 22.20 -22.29 31.77
N LEU A 19 22.29 -23.59 31.81
CA LEU A 19 21.22 -24.57 32.03
C LEU A 19 20.70 -24.42 33.48
N LEU A 20 19.39 -24.58 33.68
CA LEU A 20 18.90 -25.46 34.79
C LEU A 20 17.40 -25.76 34.64
N ALA A 21 17.12 -27.02 34.76
CA ALA A 21 15.86 -27.74 34.70
C ALA A 21 15.03 -27.57 35.98
N GLY A 22 13.73 -27.86 35.89
CA GLY A 22 12.88 -28.07 37.05
C GLY A 22 11.50 -28.61 36.65
N CYS A 23 11.34 -29.91 36.81
CA CYS A 23 10.07 -30.67 36.73
C CYS A 23 9.21 -30.52 37.96
N SER A 24 7.88 -30.66 37.82
CA SER A 24 6.99 -31.65 38.48
C SER A 24 5.55 -31.18 38.37
N SER A 25 4.69 -31.97 37.71
CA SER A 25 3.81 -33.05 38.18
C SER A 25 2.81 -32.67 39.27
N SER A 26 1.55 -32.80 39.06
CA SER A 26 0.59 -33.89 39.17
C SER A 26 -0.75 -33.27 39.66
N ASP A 27 -1.83 -33.64 39.33
CA ASP A 27 -2.74 -34.76 39.27
C ASP A 27 -4.20 -34.33 39.53
N THR A 28 -5.06 -34.87 38.71
CA THR A 28 -6.32 -35.58 38.97
C THR A 28 -7.46 -34.93 39.74
N ALA A 29 -8.63 -34.79 39.15
CA ALA A 29 -9.76 -35.68 39.44
C ALA A 29 -11.08 -35.24 38.77
N SER A 30 -11.67 -36.21 38.13
CA SER A 30 -13.03 -36.43 37.62
C SER A 30 -14.13 -36.20 38.67
N THR A 31 -15.27 -35.64 38.21
CA THR A 31 -16.57 -36.27 38.60
C THR A 31 -17.72 -35.89 37.64
N THR A 32 -18.43 -36.89 37.28
CA THR A 32 -19.66 -37.11 36.52
C THR A 32 -20.90 -36.45 37.10
N GLY A 33 -21.88 -36.15 36.20
CA GLY A 33 -23.29 -35.97 36.53
C GLY A 33 -24.02 -35.24 35.42
N GLY A 34 -24.76 -35.88 34.76
CA GLY A 34 -25.83 -36.29 33.93
C GLY A 34 -27.10 -35.44 34.05
N GLY A 35 -27.78 -35.23 32.90
CA GLY A 35 -29.19 -34.95 32.89
C GLY A 35 -29.72 -34.01 31.81
N THR A 36 -30.20 -34.61 30.74
CA THR A 36 -31.50 -34.38 30.07
C THR A 36 -31.62 -33.27 29.00
N GLU A 37 -31.91 -33.75 27.82
CA GLU A 37 -32.28 -33.11 26.56
C GLU A 37 -33.40 -32.07 26.67
N GLN A 38 -33.24 -31.00 25.89
CA GLN A 38 -34.38 -30.34 25.23
C GLN A 38 -33.91 -29.79 23.87
N GLN A 39 -34.44 -30.42 22.81
CA GLN A 39 -34.30 -30.01 21.42
C GLN A 39 -34.97 -28.66 21.19
N SER A 40 -34.26 -27.75 20.64
CA SER A 40 -34.82 -26.63 19.90
C SER A 40 -34.01 -26.43 18.61
N SER A 41 -34.69 -26.65 17.51
CA SER A 41 -34.20 -26.53 16.16
C SER A 41 -33.95 -25.06 15.82
N THR A 42 -32.71 -24.70 15.61
CA THR A 42 -32.32 -23.47 14.93
C THR A 42 -31.53 -23.85 13.70
N SER A 43 -31.94 -23.30 12.55
CA SER A 43 -31.32 -23.47 11.26
C SER A 43 -29.89 -22.97 11.28
N GLU A 44 -28.94 -23.89 11.13
CA GLU A 44 -27.52 -23.57 10.88
C GLU A 44 -27.36 -23.04 9.47
N SER A 45 -26.99 -21.77 9.38
CA SER A 45 -26.26 -21.21 8.27
C SER A 45 -24.82 -21.72 8.42
N GLY A 46 -24.46 -22.74 7.66
CA GLY A 46 -23.13 -23.33 7.72
C GLY A 46 -22.09 -22.39 7.14
N SER A 47 -21.35 -21.70 7.99
CA SER A 47 -20.00 -21.29 7.69
C SER A 47 -19.11 -22.53 7.82
N SER A 48 -18.57 -23.05 6.73
CA SER A 48 -17.51 -24.05 6.81
C SER A 48 -16.25 -23.34 7.34
N GLU A 49 -16.03 -23.42 8.65
CA GLU A 49 -14.72 -23.17 9.21
C GLU A 49 -13.78 -24.24 8.64
N THR A 50 -12.95 -23.84 7.69
CA THR A 50 -11.77 -24.61 7.31
C THR A 50 -10.92 -24.67 8.57
N ALA A 51 -10.69 -25.87 9.10
CA ALA A 51 -9.84 -26.08 10.28
C ALA A 51 -8.49 -25.41 10.02
N ALA A 52 -8.14 -24.41 10.82
CA ALA A 52 -6.87 -23.72 10.70
C ALA A 52 -5.74 -24.76 10.85
N THR A 53 -4.91 -24.89 9.84
CA THR A 53 -3.70 -25.73 9.90
C THR A 53 -2.79 -25.10 10.95
N SER A 54 -2.51 -25.80 12.07
CA SER A 54 -1.57 -25.29 13.07
C SER A 54 -0.16 -25.60 12.59
N TYR A 55 0.66 -24.56 12.42
CA TYR A 55 2.07 -24.69 12.11
C TYR A 55 2.90 -24.59 13.38
N ASP A 56 3.72 -25.61 13.67
CA ASP A 56 4.49 -25.69 14.91
C ASP A 56 5.66 -24.72 14.96
N GLU A 57 6.30 -24.48 13.80
CA GLU A 57 7.45 -23.58 13.69
C GLU A 57 7.09 -22.26 13.02
N THR A 58 7.63 -21.17 13.56
CA THR A 58 7.50 -19.85 12.94
C THR A 58 8.27 -19.81 11.63
N TYR A 59 7.62 -19.35 10.58
CA TYR A 59 8.23 -19.09 9.28
C TYR A 59 8.45 -17.60 9.09
N THR A 60 9.69 -17.17 8.99
CA THR A 60 10.02 -15.81 8.56
C THR A 60 10.03 -15.79 7.05
N VAL A 61 9.08 -15.08 6.46
CA VAL A 61 8.88 -14.96 5.01
C VAL A 61 9.68 -13.76 4.51
N ASP A 62 10.66 -13.98 3.64
CA ASP A 62 11.28 -12.91 2.88
C ASP A 62 10.28 -12.38 1.84
N PHE A 63 9.65 -11.25 2.14
CA PHE A 63 8.63 -10.66 1.30
C PHE A 63 9.20 -9.49 0.49
N TYR A 64 9.62 -9.77 -0.74
CA TYR A 64 10.07 -8.73 -1.68
C TYR A 64 8.85 -8.00 -2.24
N ASP A 65 8.76 -6.68 -1.99
CA ASP A 65 7.59 -5.89 -2.32
C ASP A 65 7.98 -4.54 -2.92
N VAL A 66 7.76 -4.37 -4.23
CA VAL A 66 8.08 -3.14 -4.96
C VAL A 66 7.21 -1.95 -4.55
N ALA A 67 6.07 -2.20 -3.93
CA ALA A 67 5.11 -1.17 -3.53
C ALA A 67 5.23 -0.76 -2.05
N ALA A 68 5.96 -1.53 -1.23
CA ALA A 68 6.04 -1.27 0.20
C ALA A 68 6.85 -0.01 0.52
N ASN A 69 6.35 0.77 1.49
CA ASN A 69 7.01 1.93 2.07
C ASN A 69 7.69 1.62 3.42
N PHE A 70 7.74 0.35 3.77
CA PHE A 70 8.27 -0.14 5.03
C PHE A 70 9.30 -1.24 4.76
N GLN A 71 10.40 -1.24 5.52
CA GLN A 71 11.46 -2.24 5.45
C GLN A 71 11.61 -2.93 6.81
N GLY A 72 11.55 -4.25 6.84
CA GLY A 72 11.72 -5.07 8.04
C GLY A 72 10.53 -5.96 8.36
N VAL A 73 10.52 -6.57 9.54
CA VAL A 73 9.42 -7.46 9.95
C VAL A 73 8.15 -6.64 10.19
N GLN A 74 7.08 -7.01 9.51
CA GLN A 74 5.79 -6.35 9.67
C GLN A 74 5.31 -6.43 11.12
N SER A 75 4.94 -5.29 11.67
CA SER A 75 4.43 -5.10 13.03
C SER A 75 2.97 -4.64 13.02
N GLY A 76 2.45 -4.34 14.20
CA GLY A 76 1.10 -3.84 14.37
C GLY A 76 0.02 -4.92 14.21
N TRP A 77 -1.22 -4.47 14.13
CA TRP A 77 -2.39 -5.33 14.16
C TRP A 77 -2.43 -6.36 13.02
N TYR A 78 -2.02 -6.00 11.80
CA TYR A 78 -2.04 -6.93 10.68
C TYR A 78 -0.95 -8.00 10.80
N GLY A 79 0.28 -7.61 11.17
CA GLY A 79 1.36 -8.54 11.45
C GLY A 79 0.99 -9.55 12.53
N LYS A 80 0.29 -9.11 13.59
CA LYS A 80 -0.24 -10.00 14.62
C LYS A 80 -1.26 -11.00 14.07
N ILE A 81 -2.19 -10.59 13.24
CA ILE A 81 -3.18 -11.49 12.62
C ILE A 81 -2.50 -12.55 11.76
N VAL A 82 -1.53 -12.15 10.92
CA VAL A 82 -0.75 -13.09 10.10
C VAL A 82 0.02 -14.08 10.98
N LYS A 83 0.61 -13.60 12.08
CA LYS A 83 1.29 -14.43 13.06
C LYS A 83 0.35 -15.44 13.71
N ASP A 84 -0.80 -14.98 14.19
CA ASP A 84 -1.76 -15.82 14.92
C ASP A 84 -2.39 -16.89 14.00
N LYS A 85 -2.68 -16.56 12.72
CA LYS A 85 -3.33 -17.47 11.78
C LYS A 85 -2.36 -18.47 11.12
N PHE A 86 -1.18 -17.99 10.74
CA PHE A 86 -0.26 -18.75 9.89
C PHE A 86 1.09 -19.03 10.55
N ASN A 87 1.32 -18.57 11.76
CA ASN A 87 2.63 -18.58 12.44
C ASN A 87 3.76 -18.06 11.53
N MET A 88 3.48 -16.96 10.79
CA MET A 88 4.43 -16.31 9.90
C MET A 88 4.81 -14.91 10.40
N ASP A 89 6.07 -14.55 10.18
CA ASP A 89 6.59 -13.20 10.31
C ASP A 89 6.97 -12.70 8.90
N LEU A 90 6.27 -11.66 8.40
CA LEU A 90 6.55 -11.12 7.07
C LEU A 90 7.71 -10.12 7.16
N ASN A 91 8.88 -10.52 6.69
CA ASN A 91 10.06 -9.65 6.59
C ASN A 91 10.02 -8.92 5.25
N ILE A 92 9.48 -7.70 5.25
CA ILE A 92 9.29 -6.90 4.05
C ILE A 92 10.62 -6.35 3.56
N ILE A 93 10.93 -6.60 2.30
CA ILE A 93 12.10 -6.14 1.56
C ILE A 93 11.60 -5.15 0.51
N ALA A 94 11.70 -3.86 0.83
CA ALA A 94 11.15 -2.77 0.04
C ALA A 94 12.24 -2.07 -0.79
N PRO A 95 12.37 -2.37 -2.10
CA PRO A 95 13.43 -1.81 -2.93
C PRO A 95 13.33 -0.28 -3.04
N GLN A 96 12.14 0.29 -3.05
CA GLN A 96 11.96 1.73 -3.19
C GLN A 96 12.44 2.55 -1.98
N VAL A 97 12.51 1.96 -0.78
CA VAL A 97 13.04 2.63 0.41
C VAL A 97 14.45 2.18 0.79
N SER A 98 15.01 1.19 0.08
CA SER A 98 16.36 0.67 0.36
C SER A 98 17.50 1.55 -0.16
N GLY A 99 17.20 2.58 -0.96
CA GLY A 99 18.15 3.54 -1.50
C GLY A 99 18.73 3.18 -2.89
N ASP A 100 18.85 1.90 -3.24
CA ASP A 100 19.23 1.42 -4.58
C ASP A 100 18.42 0.16 -4.91
N GLY A 101 17.16 0.36 -5.22
CA GLY A 101 16.21 -0.73 -5.51
C GLY A 101 16.59 -1.56 -6.73
N ALA A 102 17.14 -0.94 -7.77
CA ALA A 102 17.59 -1.65 -8.97
C ALA A 102 18.75 -2.60 -8.68
N ALA A 103 19.75 -2.16 -7.91
CA ALA A 103 20.87 -3.02 -7.51
C ALA A 103 20.40 -4.14 -6.58
N LEU A 104 19.46 -3.87 -5.68
CA LEU A 104 18.86 -4.88 -4.80
C LEU A 104 18.15 -5.95 -5.63
N TYR A 105 17.28 -5.55 -6.57
CA TYR A 105 16.59 -6.47 -7.48
C TYR A 105 17.59 -7.37 -8.24
N GLN A 106 18.55 -6.76 -8.94
CA GLN A 106 19.54 -7.49 -9.73
C GLN A 106 20.37 -8.46 -8.88
N THR A 107 20.76 -8.06 -7.67
CA THR A 107 21.54 -8.91 -6.76
C THR A 107 20.74 -10.12 -6.31
N ARG A 108 19.47 -9.93 -5.93
CA ARG A 108 18.60 -11.02 -5.49
C ARG A 108 18.21 -11.97 -6.64
N CYS A 109 17.93 -11.43 -7.83
CA CYS A 109 17.73 -12.24 -9.04
C CYS A 109 18.95 -13.08 -9.39
N ALA A 110 20.16 -12.49 -9.39
CA ALA A 110 21.40 -13.21 -9.64
C ALA A 110 21.70 -14.29 -8.60
N ALA A 111 21.24 -14.13 -7.37
CA ALA A 111 21.33 -15.15 -6.32
C ALA A 111 20.29 -16.27 -6.46
N GLY A 112 19.32 -16.16 -7.37
CA GLY A 112 18.20 -17.08 -7.52
C GLY A 112 17.21 -17.07 -6.35
N ALA A 113 17.20 -15.98 -5.56
CA ALA A 113 16.43 -15.87 -4.31
C ALA A 113 15.87 -14.45 -4.17
N LEU A 114 14.93 -14.09 -5.05
CA LEU A 114 14.31 -12.76 -5.05
C LEU A 114 13.51 -12.54 -3.74
N GLY A 115 12.72 -13.51 -3.34
CA GLY A 115 11.95 -13.55 -2.10
C GLY A 115 11.18 -14.86 -1.98
N ASP A 116 10.55 -15.09 -0.84
CA ASP A 116 9.59 -16.20 -0.66
C ASP A 116 8.20 -15.82 -1.17
N LEU A 117 7.73 -14.61 -0.82
CA LEU A 117 6.65 -13.90 -1.51
C LEU A 117 7.25 -12.72 -2.27
N ILE A 118 6.70 -12.45 -3.46
CA ILE A 118 7.29 -11.48 -4.37
C ILE A 118 6.17 -10.67 -5.00
N ILE A 119 6.12 -9.36 -4.72
CA ILE A 119 5.31 -8.40 -5.47
C ILE A 119 6.20 -7.71 -6.51
N LEU A 120 5.78 -7.76 -7.76
CA LEU A 120 6.47 -7.19 -8.92
C LEU A 120 5.51 -6.33 -9.74
N ASP A 121 6.08 -5.40 -10.49
CA ASP A 121 5.37 -4.86 -11.66
C ASP A 121 5.23 -5.97 -12.71
N ASN A 122 4.10 -5.99 -13.42
CA ASN A 122 3.81 -7.04 -14.40
C ASN A 122 4.87 -7.15 -15.52
N ALA A 123 5.56 -6.04 -15.81
CA ALA A 123 6.63 -6.01 -16.82
C ALA A 123 7.83 -6.89 -16.43
N ASP A 124 8.11 -7.08 -15.14
CA ASP A 124 9.25 -7.86 -14.64
C ASP A 124 8.90 -9.35 -14.48
N MET A 125 7.61 -9.70 -14.55
CA MET A 125 7.14 -11.08 -14.35
C MET A 125 7.76 -12.05 -15.35
N GLN A 126 7.82 -11.68 -16.63
CA GLN A 126 8.35 -12.55 -17.66
C GLN A 126 9.82 -12.91 -17.43
N GLU A 127 10.65 -11.93 -17.02
CA GLU A 127 12.05 -12.18 -16.67
C GLU A 127 12.17 -13.17 -15.52
N CYS A 128 11.34 -13.03 -14.49
CA CYS A 128 11.30 -13.94 -13.35
C CYS A 128 10.89 -15.36 -13.74
N VAL A 129 9.92 -15.53 -14.65
CA VAL A 129 9.52 -16.82 -15.19
C VAL A 129 10.65 -17.47 -16.00
N GLU A 130 11.26 -16.73 -16.93
CA GLU A 130 12.35 -17.22 -17.79
C GLU A 130 13.60 -17.59 -16.98
N SER A 131 13.85 -16.87 -15.90
CA SER A 131 14.97 -17.11 -14.97
C SER A 131 14.67 -18.17 -13.92
N GLY A 132 13.44 -18.72 -13.89
CA GLY A 132 13.04 -19.77 -12.94
C GLY A 132 12.99 -19.29 -11.48
N LEU A 133 12.67 -18.02 -11.23
CA LEU A 133 12.66 -17.42 -9.91
C LEU A 133 11.34 -17.61 -9.15
N ILE A 134 10.27 -17.97 -9.85
CA ILE A 134 8.91 -18.11 -9.31
C ILE A 134 8.30 -19.47 -9.64
N HIS A 135 7.42 -19.94 -8.75
CA HIS A 135 6.71 -21.20 -8.88
C HIS A 135 5.62 -21.16 -9.94
N ASP A 136 5.42 -22.30 -10.61
CA ASP A 136 4.24 -22.58 -11.44
C ASP A 136 3.07 -23.00 -10.55
N LEU A 137 1.97 -22.23 -10.57
CA LEU A 137 0.78 -22.43 -9.74
C LEU A 137 -0.34 -23.19 -10.48
N THR A 138 -0.14 -23.57 -11.75
CA THR A 138 -1.17 -24.07 -12.67
C THR A 138 -1.97 -25.24 -12.10
N ASP A 139 -1.27 -26.23 -11.51
CA ASP A 139 -1.89 -27.47 -11.05
C ASP A 139 -2.41 -27.40 -9.60
N VAL A 140 -1.99 -26.37 -8.84
CA VAL A 140 -2.30 -26.27 -7.41
C VAL A 140 -3.38 -25.22 -7.10
N LEU A 141 -3.54 -24.20 -7.93
CA LEU A 141 -4.44 -23.08 -7.65
C LEU A 141 -5.89 -23.51 -7.45
N GLN A 142 -6.33 -24.58 -8.14
CA GLN A 142 -7.68 -25.13 -8.01
C GLN A 142 -8.06 -25.58 -6.59
N ASP A 143 -7.09 -25.83 -5.72
CA ASP A 143 -7.32 -26.26 -4.34
C ASP A 143 -7.56 -25.08 -3.38
N TYR A 144 -7.52 -23.83 -3.90
CA TYR A 144 -7.63 -22.57 -3.15
C TYR A 144 -8.91 -21.80 -3.55
N PRO A 145 -10.04 -22.06 -2.88
CA PRO A 145 -11.37 -21.65 -3.35
C PRO A 145 -11.59 -20.13 -3.37
N ASN A 146 -10.91 -19.37 -2.52
CA ASN A 146 -11.07 -17.91 -2.50
C ASN A 146 -10.33 -17.27 -3.69
N LEU A 147 -9.14 -17.75 -4.02
CA LEU A 147 -8.41 -17.36 -5.22
C LEU A 147 -9.18 -17.78 -6.47
N MET A 148 -9.80 -18.97 -6.48
CA MET A 148 -10.60 -19.47 -7.61
C MET A 148 -11.87 -18.66 -7.88
N ARG A 149 -12.31 -17.80 -6.95
CA ARG A 149 -13.35 -16.80 -7.24
C ARG A 149 -12.94 -15.80 -8.30
N TYR A 150 -11.63 -15.65 -8.52
CA TYR A 150 -10.99 -14.77 -9.49
C TYR A 150 -10.27 -15.55 -10.61
N GLU A 151 -10.65 -16.81 -10.83
CA GLU A 151 -10.00 -17.69 -11.80
C GLU A 151 -9.90 -17.05 -13.21
N SER A 152 -10.97 -16.40 -13.65
CA SER A 152 -11.03 -15.76 -14.97
C SER A 152 -9.96 -14.66 -15.09
N GLN A 153 -9.88 -13.79 -14.08
CA GLN A 153 -8.91 -12.70 -14.02
C GLN A 153 -7.47 -13.23 -14.01
N ILE A 154 -7.22 -14.21 -13.14
CA ILE A 154 -5.89 -14.81 -12.96
C ILE A 154 -5.43 -15.49 -14.27
N ARG A 155 -6.30 -16.33 -14.87
CA ARG A 155 -5.94 -17.05 -16.11
C ARG A 155 -5.75 -16.11 -17.30
N GLU A 156 -6.65 -15.15 -17.47
CA GLU A 156 -6.58 -14.22 -18.59
C GLU A 156 -5.35 -13.30 -18.46
N PHE A 157 -5.06 -12.81 -17.27
CA PHE A 157 -3.83 -12.04 -17.02
C PHE A 157 -2.57 -12.86 -17.36
N ASN A 158 -2.43 -14.08 -16.84
CA ASN A 158 -1.27 -14.93 -17.16
C ASN A 158 -1.20 -15.30 -18.65
N SER A 159 -2.34 -15.40 -19.34
CA SER A 159 -2.41 -15.58 -20.79
C SER A 159 -1.88 -14.37 -21.56
N MET A 160 -2.14 -13.15 -21.09
CA MET A 160 -1.61 -11.93 -21.71
C MET A 160 -0.10 -11.78 -21.50
N MET A 161 0.42 -12.23 -20.36
CA MET A 161 1.81 -12.07 -19.95
C MET A 161 2.71 -13.26 -20.29
N GLY A 162 2.17 -14.38 -20.76
CA GLY A 162 2.89 -15.62 -20.99
C GLY A 162 2.39 -16.41 -22.22
N ASP A 163 2.56 -17.73 -22.19
CA ASP A 163 2.17 -18.65 -23.26
C ASP A 163 0.68 -19.06 -23.23
N GLY A 164 -0.09 -18.56 -22.27
CA GLY A 164 -1.51 -18.84 -22.09
C GLY A 164 -1.85 -20.19 -21.48
N THR A 165 -0.86 -21.00 -21.09
CA THR A 165 -1.08 -22.34 -20.55
C THR A 165 -0.78 -22.44 -19.07
N LYS A 166 0.04 -21.55 -18.55
CA LYS A 166 0.55 -21.60 -17.17
C LYS A 166 0.17 -20.40 -16.36
N ILE A 167 0.06 -20.63 -15.04
CA ILE A 167 -0.20 -19.60 -14.03
C ILE A 167 1.04 -19.48 -13.14
N TYR A 168 1.67 -18.32 -13.15
CA TYR A 168 2.87 -18.04 -12.35
C TYR A 168 2.63 -16.99 -11.25
N ALA A 169 1.64 -16.12 -11.45
CA ALA A 169 1.38 -15.03 -10.54
C ALA A 169 -0.11 -14.72 -10.43
N ILE A 170 -0.49 -14.10 -9.32
CA ILE A 170 -1.83 -13.63 -9.04
C ILE A 170 -1.81 -12.10 -9.20
N PRO A 171 -2.66 -11.51 -10.08
CA PRO A 171 -2.80 -10.06 -10.16
C PRO A 171 -3.23 -9.48 -8.82
N LEU A 172 -2.76 -8.27 -8.52
CA LEU A 172 -3.16 -7.53 -7.35
C LEU A 172 -4.25 -6.52 -7.67
N GLU A 173 -5.06 -6.19 -6.69
CA GLU A 173 -6.21 -5.29 -6.83
C GLU A 173 -7.22 -5.71 -7.90
N MET A 174 -7.47 -7.01 -8.03
CA MET A 174 -8.53 -7.53 -8.89
C MET A 174 -9.90 -7.18 -8.35
N ASN A 175 -10.88 -7.02 -9.24
CA ASN A 175 -12.28 -6.92 -8.87
C ASN A 175 -13.18 -7.83 -9.74
N ASN A 176 -14.45 -7.99 -9.34
CA ASN A 176 -15.42 -8.82 -10.06
C ASN A 176 -16.24 -8.06 -11.10
N ASN A 177 -15.97 -6.77 -11.33
CA ASN A 177 -16.63 -6.04 -12.40
C ASN A 177 -16.03 -6.49 -13.73
N GLY A 178 -16.86 -6.77 -14.70
CA GLY A 178 -16.38 -7.12 -16.05
C GLY A 178 -15.65 -5.91 -16.68
N PRO A 179 -14.70 -6.13 -17.60
CA PRO A 179 -13.89 -5.07 -18.20
C PRO A 179 -14.70 -4.02 -18.99
N THR A 180 -15.97 -4.27 -19.22
CA THR A 180 -16.90 -3.33 -19.86
C THR A 180 -17.84 -2.64 -18.88
N ALA A 181 -17.76 -2.97 -17.58
CA ALA A 181 -18.61 -2.42 -16.54
C ALA A 181 -17.99 -1.18 -15.88
N TYR A 182 -17.35 -0.33 -16.67
CA TYR A 182 -16.72 0.89 -16.20
C TYR A 182 -17.68 1.72 -15.33
N LYS A 183 -17.23 2.01 -14.12
CA LYS A 183 -17.86 2.97 -13.22
C LYS A 183 -16.81 3.99 -12.82
N GLN A 184 -17.08 5.23 -13.12
CA GLN A 184 -16.31 6.34 -12.59
C GLN A 184 -16.56 6.40 -11.07
N LEU A 185 -15.59 5.94 -10.27
CA LEU A 185 -15.74 5.88 -8.83
C LEU A 185 -15.39 7.20 -8.17
N HIS A 186 -14.20 7.71 -8.39
CA HIS A 186 -13.72 8.98 -7.88
C HIS A 186 -12.48 9.43 -8.66
N VAL A 187 -12.16 10.71 -8.53
CA VAL A 187 -10.97 11.28 -9.17
C VAL A 187 -9.74 10.92 -8.36
N TYR A 188 -8.84 10.11 -8.95
CA TYR A 188 -7.63 9.65 -8.28
C TYR A 188 -6.61 10.78 -8.06
N SER A 189 -6.38 11.61 -9.08
CA SER A 189 -5.43 12.73 -9.00
C SER A 189 -6.12 14.05 -9.38
N TYR A 190 -6.15 15.00 -8.45
CA TYR A 190 -6.72 16.34 -8.65
C TYR A 190 -6.20 17.31 -7.58
N PRO A 191 -6.14 18.64 -7.84
CA PRO A 191 -5.71 19.61 -6.84
C PRO A 191 -6.62 19.61 -5.60
N ARG A 192 -6.05 19.47 -4.42
CA ARG A 192 -6.73 19.58 -3.13
C ARG A 192 -6.00 20.57 -2.26
N ILE A 193 -6.73 21.54 -1.72
CA ILE A 193 -6.21 22.63 -0.88
C ILE A 193 -7.06 22.72 0.38
N GLY A 194 -6.49 23.12 1.51
CA GLY A 194 -7.23 23.38 2.73
C GLY A 194 -8.30 24.45 2.50
N TRP A 195 -9.56 24.13 2.83
CA TRP A 195 -10.71 24.98 2.53
C TRP A 195 -10.61 26.35 3.22
N ASP A 196 -10.11 26.37 4.45
CA ASP A 196 -9.87 27.60 5.21
C ASP A 196 -8.88 28.53 4.50
N MET A 197 -7.74 28.00 4.08
CA MET A 197 -6.67 28.74 3.40
C MET A 197 -7.13 29.25 2.03
N TYR A 198 -7.89 28.42 1.28
CA TYR A 198 -8.43 28.81 -0.02
C TYR A 198 -9.44 29.95 0.11
N ASN A 199 -10.33 29.90 1.13
CA ASN A 199 -11.27 30.98 1.42
C ASN A 199 -10.58 32.26 1.90
N GLU A 200 -9.52 32.16 2.68
CA GLU A 200 -8.79 33.33 3.19
C GLU A 200 -8.18 34.17 2.06
N VAL A 201 -7.71 33.52 0.98
CA VAL A 201 -7.19 34.21 -0.20
C VAL A 201 -8.30 34.59 -1.20
N GLY A 202 -9.57 34.51 -0.79
CA GLY A 202 -10.74 34.97 -1.55
C GLY A 202 -11.37 33.95 -2.49
N ALA A 203 -11.02 32.68 -2.37
CA ALA A 203 -11.53 31.55 -3.17
C ALA A 203 -11.57 31.89 -4.68
N PRO A 204 -10.42 32.15 -5.31
CA PRO A 204 -10.37 32.62 -6.70
C PRO A 204 -10.83 31.54 -7.68
N ASP A 205 -11.53 31.93 -8.74
CA ASP A 205 -11.84 31.03 -9.86
C ASP A 205 -10.56 30.70 -10.64
N LEU A 206 -10.08 29.47 -10.52
CA LEU A 206 -8.85 28.99 -11.16
C LEU A 206 -9.14 28.57 -12.61
N GLN A 207 -8.59 29.28 -13.59
CA GLN A 207 -8.79 28.97 -14.99
C GLN A 207 -7.76 27.98 -15.55
N ASN A 208 -6.57 27.94 -14.95
CA ASN A 208 -5.44 27.14 -15.39
C ASN A 208 -4.42 26.96 -14.26
N THR A 209 -3.31 26.26 -14.54
CA THR A 209 -2.23 26.00 -13.56
C THR A 209 -1.48 27.25 -13.13
N ASP A 210 -1.43 28.32 -13.94
CA ASP A 210 -0.78 29.58 -13.54
C ASP A 210 -1.61 30.26 -12.43
N ASP A 211 -2.96 30.23 -12.55
CA ASP A 211 -3.85 30.71 -11.48
C ASP A 211 -3.73 29.88 -10.21
N LEU A 212 -3.59 28.54 -10.34
CA LEU A 212 -3.34 27.66 -9.19
C LEU A 212 -2.04 28.03 -8.49
N LEU A 213 -0.94 28.26 -9.22
CA LEU A 213 0.33 28.67 -8.64
C LEU A 213 0.23 30.04 -7.94
N ASN A 214 -0.49 30.99 -8.51
CA ASN A 214 -0.73 32.29 -7.88
C ASN A 214 -1.52 32.14 -6.56
N CYS A 215 -2.60 31.35 -6.57
CA CYS A 215 -3.37 31.04 -5.36
C CYS A 215 -2.49 30.40 -4.27
N LEU A 216 -1.68 29.39 -4.64
CA LEU A 216 -0.74 28.74 -3.72
C LEU A 216 0.32 29.71 -3.17
N SER A 217 0.77 30.68 -3.99
CA SER A 217 1.71 31.72 -3.57
C SER A 217 1.10 32.67 -2.53
N GLU A 218 -0.15 33.04 -2.70
CA GLU A 218 -0.88 33.86 -1.73
C GLU A 218 -1.10 33.09 -0.41
N ILE A 219 -1.48 31.80 -0.48
CA ILE A 219 -1.62 30.93 0.70
C ILE A 219 -0.28 30.81 1.43
N GLN A 220 0.82 30.50 0.74
CA GLN A 220 2.13 30.37 1.38
C GLN A 220 2.64 31.69 1.96
N ALA A 221 2.30 32.81 1.37
CA ALA A 221 2.64 34.14 1.91
C ALA A 221 1.85 34.46 3.19
N ALA A 222 0.59 34.02 3.28
CA ALA A 222 -0.24 34.15 4.47
C ALA A 222 0.18 33.17 5.58
N HIS A 223 0.60 31.97 5.21
CA HIS A 223 0.99 30.87 6.10
C HIS A 223 2.42 30.36 5.82
N PRO A 224 3.47 31.16 6.09
CA PRO A 224 4.85 30.76 5.82
C PRO A 224 5.35 29.66 6.78
N THR A 225 4.63 29.44 7.90
CA THR A 225 4.89 28.43 8.92
C THR A 225 3.56 27.83 9.41
N ASN A 226 3.64 26.63 9.99
CA ASN A 226 2.52 26.07 10.75
C ASN A 226 2.39 26.74 12.13
N ASP A 227 1.43 26.28 12.94
CA ASP A 227 1.17 26.82 14.30
C ASP A 227 2.35 26.62 15.27
N ASN A 228 3.25 25.66 15.01
CA ASN A 228 4.45 25.41 15.80
C ASN A 228 5.63 26.30 15.38
N GLY A 229 5.50 27.08 14.29
CA GLY A 229 6.55 27.90 13.73
C GLY A 229 7.48 27.18 12.76
N ASP A 230 7.14 25.94 12.36
CA ASP A 230 7.90 25.18 11.38
C ASP A 230 7.61 25.67 9.95
N PRO A 231 8.62 25.76 9.07
CA PRO A 231 8.41 26.18 7.70
C PRO A 231 7.39 25.30 6.96
N ALA A 232 6.49 25.94 6.17
CA ALA A 232 5.48 25.30 5.39
C ALA A 232 5.58 25.73 3.91
N TYR A 233 5.25 24.82 3.01
CA TYR A 233 5.37 25.00 1.57
C TYR A 233 4.11 24.60 0.83
N ALA A 234 3.86 25.22 -0.30
CA ALA A 234 2.72 24.83 -1.14
C ALA A 234 2.85 23.40 -1.64
N ILE A 235 4.03 23.01 -2.09
CA ILE A 235 4.31 21.72 -2.72
C ILE A 235 5.47 21.04 -1.99
N SER A 236 5.28 19.81 -1.56
CA SER A 236 6.30 18.96 -1.01
C SER A 236 6.29 17.62 -1.74
N MET A 237 7.41 17.26 -2.37
CA MET A 237 7.59 16.01 -3.10
C MET A 237 8.51 15.06 -2.32
N TRP A 238 8.61 13.83 -2.77
CA TRP A 238 9.44 12.78 -2.16
C TRP A 238 10.15 11.97 -3.24
N LYS A 239 11.24 11.30 -2.88
CA LYS A 239 12.09 10.56 -3.80
C LYS A 239 11.75 9.07 -3.93
N ASP A 240 11.09 8.47 -2.93
CA ASP A 240 11.00 7.03 -2.79
C ASP A 240 10.32 6.34 -3.98
N TRP A 241 9.24 6.92 -4.48
CA TRP A 241 8.50 6.39 -5.64
C TRP A 241 8.80 7.13 -6.93
N ASP A 242 9.82 7.99 -6.89
CA ASP A 242 10.15 8.84 -8.03
C ASP A 242 10.97 8.03 -9.05
N SER A 243 10.26 7.27 -9.88
CA SER A 243 10.81 6.48 -10.96
C SER A 243 11.57 7.35 -12.00
N GLN A 244 12.17 6.70 -12.98
CA GLN A 244 12.84 7.37 -14.11
C GLN A 244 11.99 8.41 -14.85
N TYR A 245 10.65 8.40 -14.67
CA TYR A 245 9.70 9.34 -15.31
C TYR A 245 9.20 10.41 -14.33
N MET A 246 9.81 10.58 -13.18
CA MET A 246 9.40 11.51 -12.14
C MET A 246 7.91 11.30 -11.76
N GLU A 247 7.66 10.29 -10.95
CA GLU A 247 6.30 9.83 -10.62
C GLU A 247 5.39 10.96 -10.13
N ASN A 248 5.91 11.86 -9.29
CA ASN A 248 5.14 13.04 -8.85
C ASN A 248 4.67 13.91 -10.02
N VAL A 249 5.47 14.05 -11.09
CA VAL A 249 5.08 14.78 -12.31
C VAL A 249 4.12 13.94 -13.15
N ALA A 250 4.41 12.64 -13.31
CA ALA A 250 3.62 11.71 -14.11
C ALA A 250 2.16 11.64 -13.62
N GLN A 251 1.93 11.63 -12.32
CA GLN A 251 0.57 11.58 -11.76
C GLN A 251 -0.28 12.81 -12.08
N LEU A 252 0.32 13.97 -12.20
CA LEU A 252 -0.41 15.21 -12.52
C LEU A 252 -0.81 15.29 -14.00
N THR A 253 -0.25 14.45 -14.89
CA THR A 253 -0.70 14.38 -16.29
C THR A 253 -2.18 14.00 -16.39
N LYS A 254 -2.69 13.27 -15.39
CA LYS A 254 -4.09 12.87 -15.27
C LYS A 254 -5.05 14.05 -15.15
N TRP A 255 -4.60 15.21 -14.70
CA TRP A 255 -5.39 16.44 -14.69
C TRP A 255 -5.76 16.90 -16.11
N TYR A 256 -4.99 16.49 -17.12
CA TYR A 256 -5.13 16.89 -18.51
C TYR A 256 -5.44 15.72 -19.45
N GLY A 257 -6.11 14.68 -18.92
CA GLY A 257 -6.64 13.59 -19.71
C GLY A 257 -5.60 12.65 -20.28
N GLN A 258 -4.40 12.61 -19.70
CA GLN A 258 -3.33 11.72 -20.14
C GLN A 258 -2.70 10.99 -18.96
N GLU A 259 -2.28 9.75 -19.20
CA GLU A 259 -1.54 8.94 -18.25
C GLU A 259 -0.18 8.57 -18.84
N VAL A 260 0.86 8.57 -18.01
CA VAL A 260 2.19 8.08 -18.38
C VAL A 260 2.20 6.56 -18.31
N ASN A 261 2.55 5.91 -19.41
CA ASN A 261 2.78 4.48 -19.47
C ASN A 261 4.12 4.21 -20.18
N GLY A 262 5.15 3.87 -19.42
CA GLY A 262 6.52 3.82 -19.91
C GLY A 262 6.94 5.13 -20.56
N SER A 263 7.34 5.10 -21.82
CA SER A 263 7.81 6.29 -22.55
C SER A 263 6.73 7.00 -23.38
N VAL A 264 5.44 6.69 -23.15
CA VAL A 264 4.32 7.28 -23.87
C VAL A 264 3.29 7.88 -22.93
N LEU A 265 2.49 8.79 -23.49
CA LEU A 265 1.26 9.32 -22.89
C LEU A 265 0.06 8.65 -23.56
N ILE A 266 -0.85 8.12 -22.74
CA ILE A 266 -2.11 7.54 -23.20
C ILE A 266 -3.23 8.51 -22.85
N GLY A 267 -3.99 8.95 -23.84
CA GLY A 267 -5.14 9.84 -23.66
C GLY A 267 -6.43 9.09 -23.33
N THR A 268 -7.41 9.80 -22.76
CA THR A 268 -8.77 9.29 -22.50
C THR A 268 -9.50 8.83 -23.77
N ASP A 269 -9.06 9.29 -24.94
CA ASP A 269 -9.55 8.90 -26.27
C ASP A 269 -8.75 7.74 -26.88
N ASN A 270 -7.90 7.06 -26.10
CA ASN A 270 -6.93 6.06 -26.52
C ASN A 270 -5.85 6.58 -27.49
N SER A 271 -5.67 7.88 -27.60
CA SER A 271 -4.53 8.43 -28.31
C SER A 271 -3.22 8.09 -27.62
N VAL A 272 -2.16 7.88 -28.40
CA VAL A 272 -0.82 7.61 -27.88
C VAL A 272 0.14 8.64 -28.44
N ALA A 273 0.86 9.31 -27.54
CA ALA A 273 1.89 10.29 -27.87
C ALA A 273 3.21 9.97 -27.16
N PRO A 274 4.37 10.35 -27.70
CA PRO A 274 5.62 10.17 -26.97
C PRO A 274 5.66 11.07 -25.72
N LEU A 275 6.30 10.60 -24.64
CA LEU A 275 6.46 11.36 -23.39
C LEU A 275 7.14 12.73 -23.62
N THR A 276 7.95 12.84 -24.69
CA THR A 276 8.66 14.06 -25.09
C THR A 276 7.82 15.05 -25.89
N ASP A 277 6.52 14.77 -26.08
CA ASP A 277 5.62 15.69 -26.77
C ASP A 277 5.50 17.00 -25.96
N LYS A 278 5.85 18.11 -26.61
CA LYS A 278 5.84 19.44 -25.97
C LYS A 278 4.45 19.99 -25.73
N ASP A 279 3.47 19.47 -26.44
CA ASP A 279 2.06 19.83 -26.28
C ASP A 279 1.35 18.85 -25.34
N GLY A 280 2.02 17.78 -24.89
CA GLY A 280 1.51 16.78 -23.98
C GLY A 280 1.47 17.23 -22.51
N ALA A 281 0.61 16.55 -21.75
CA ALA A 281 0.39 16.85 -20.33
C ALA A 281 1.68 16.70 -19.48
N TYR A 282 2.59 15.77 -19.83
CA TYR A 282 3.83 15.60 -19.10
C TYR A 282 4.72 16.86 -19.16
N TYR A 283 4.89 17.43 -20.36
CA TYR A 283 5.65 18.68 -20.51
C TYR A 283 4.97 19.86 -19.79
N LYS A 284 3.63 19.90 -19.81
CA LYS A 284 2.84 20.91 -19.08
C LYS A 284 3.12 20.79 -17.56
N MET A 285 3.17 19.59 -17.01
CA MET A 285 3.42 19.37 -15.58
C MET A 285 4.87 19.60 -15.18
N LEU A 286 5.84 19.26 -16.03
CA LEU A 286 7.23 19.68 -15.81
C LEU A 286 7.35 21.21 -15.71
N LYS A 287 6.65 21.93 -16.58
CA LYS A 287 6.61 23.39 -16.55
C LYS A 287 5.96 23.91 -15.27
N PHE A 288 4.87 23.29 -14.82
CA PHE A 288 4.19 23.62 -13.56
C PHE A 288 5.17 23.53 -12.36
N PHE A 289 5.85 22.40 -12.19
CA PHE A 289 6.81 22.25 -11.10
C PHE A 289 8.02 23.17 -11.22
N TYR A 290 8.49 23.41 -12.45
CA TYR A 290 9.56 24.38 -12.68
C TYR A 290 9.15 25.79 -12.25
N GLN A 291 7.96 26.24 -12.64
CA GLN A 291 7.41 27.55 -12.24
C GLN A 291 7.22 27.62 -10.72
N ALA A 292 6.62 26.58 -10.12
CA ALA A 292 6.46 26.48 -8.67
C ALA A 292 7.81 26.65 -7.93
N ASN A 293 8.86 25.98 -8.42
CA ASN A 293 10.20 26.10 -7.85
C ASN A 293 10.76 27.52 -7.99
N GLN A 294 10.58 28.16 -9.16
CA GLN A 294 11.02 29.56 -9.35
C GLN A 294 10.30 30.55 -8.43
N MET A 295 9.06 30.26 -8.06
CA MET A 295 8.25 31.04 -7.12
C MET A 295 8.57 30.74 -5.65
N GLY A 296 9.44 29.76 -5.35
CA GLY A 296 9.76 29.33 -3.98
C GLY A 296 8.65 28.56 -3.30
N LEU A 297 7.75 27.94 -4.06
CA LEU A 297 6.60 27.17 -3.56
C LEU A 297 6.93 25.70 -3.26
N VAL A 298 8.07 25.21 -3.78
CA VAL A 298 8.50 23.84 -3.59
C VAL A 298 9.37 23.74 -2.33
N ASP A 299 9.04 22.80 -1.47
CA ASP A 299 9.82 22.42 -0.29
C ASP A 299 11.26 22.08 -0.71
N PRO A 300 12.29 22.73 -0.14
CA PRO A 300 13.70 22.46 -0.48
C PRO A 300 14.13 21.03 -0.19
N ASP A 301 13.47 20.32 0.72
CA ASP A 301 13.77 18.93 1.04
C ASP A 301 13.24 17.94 0.01
N SER A 302 12.40 18.37 -0.94
CA SER A 302 11.69 17.52 -1.93
C SER A 302 12.61 16.58 -2.71
N ALA A 303 13.86 16.95 -2.96
CA ALA A 303 14.82 16.12 -3.69
C ALA A 303 15.49 15.03 -2.82
N THR A 304 15.37 15.09 -1.50
CA THR A 304 16.11 14.24 -0.57
C THR A 304 15.26 13.52 0.46
N GLN A 305 14.08 14.04 0.75
CA GLN A 305 13.17 13.46 1.75
C GLN A 305 12.46 12.23 1.22
N ASP A 306 12.08 11.36 2.13
CA ASP A 306 11.25 10.19 1.91
C ASP A 306 9.76 10.52 2.07
N TRP A 307 8.92 9.55 1.71
CA TRP A 307 7.46 9.67 1.84
C TRP A 307 7.01 9.90 3.30
N ASN A 308 7.61 9.18 4.26
CA ASN A 308 7.22 9.33 5.68
C ASN A 308 7.49 10.74 6.22
N SER A 309 8.55 11.37 5.75
CA SER A 309 8.85 12.78 6.05
C SER A 309 7.77 13.72 5.50
N VAL A 310 7.26 13.44 4.29
CA VAL A 310 6.15 14.23 3.70
C VAL A 310 4.84 13.99 4.44
N VAL A 311 4.53 12.73 4.82
CA VAL A 311 3.36 12.41 5.66
C VAL A 311 3.38 13.21 6.96
N SER A 312 4.52 13.24 7.66
CA SER A 312 4.65 14.04 8.88
C SER A 312 4.38 15.53 8.63
N LYS A 313 4.90 16.07 7.51
CA LYS A 313 4.62 17.46 7.12
C LYS A 313 3.14 17.70 6.78
N MET A 314 2.45 16.71 6.18
CA MET A 314 1.00 16.78 5.92
C MET A 314 0.19 16.80 7.22
N GLN A 315 0.52 15.92 8.16
CA GLN A 315 -0.11 15.87 9.48
C GLN A 315 0.10 17.16 10.29
N ASP A 316 1.21 17.85 10.08
CA ASP A 316 1.55 19.13 10.70
C ASP A 316 1.03 20.37 9.96
N LYS A 317 0.20 20.19 8.90
CA LYS A 317 -0.31 21.27 8.03
C LYS A 317 0.80 22.13 7.41
N ARG A 318 1.89 21.51 6.97
CA ARG A 318 3.07 22.14 6.36
C ARG A 318 3.14 21.96 4.84
N VAL A 319 2.12 21.31 4.24
CA VAL A 319 1.97 21.10 2.78
C VAL A 319 0.58 21.57 2.37
N TYR A 320 0.45 22.45 1.38
CA TYR A 320 -0.82 23.08 1.04
C TYR A 320 -1.51 22.51 -0.19
N LEU A 321 -0.78 21.86 -1.11
CA LEU A 321 -1.33 21.18 -2.26
C LEU A 321 -1.17 19.67 -2.12
N TYR A 322 -2.28 18.94 -2.10
CA TYR A 322 -2.34 17.51 -2.26
C TYR A 322 -2.88 17.17 -3.65
N TRP A 323 -2.50 16.03 -4.20
CA TRP A 323 -2.97 15.63 -5.54
C TRP A 323 -3.51 14.20 -5.63
N TYR A 324 -3.10 13.27 -4.75
CA TYR A 324 -3.75 11.97 -4.69
C TYR A 324 -5.01 11.99 -3.84
N SER A 325 -6.03 11.20 -4.24
CA SER A 325 -7.32 11.14 -3.54
C SER A 325 -7.21 10.67 -2.08
N TRP A 326 -6.18 9.92 -1.74
CA TRP A 326 -5.96 9.38 -0.39
C TRP A 326 -5.11 10.29 0.51
N GLN A 327 -4.37 11.25 -0.04
CA GLN A 327 -3.49 12.14 0.75
C GLN A 327 -4.24 12.96 1.80
N TYR A 328 -5.46 13.38 1.51
CA TYR A 328 -6.22 14.18 2.47
C TYR A 328 -6.53 13.41 3.77
N GLY A 329 -6.51 12.08 3.74
CA GLY A 329 -6.69 11.25 4.93
C GLY A 329 -5.64 11.49 6.03
N PHE A 330 -4.46 12.00 5.67
CA PHE A 330 -3.45 12.36 6.68
C PHE A 330 -3.78 13.61 7.48
N TRP A 331 -4.69 14.45 7.00
CA TRP A 331 -5.13 15.64 7.70
C TRP A 331 -6.62 15.62 8.04
N ASN A 332 -7.48 15.25 7.08
CA ASN A 332 -8.92 15.39 7.23
C ASN A 332 -9.48 14.44 8.30
N THR A 333 -10.29 14.99 9.18
CA THR A 333 -11.11 14.26 10.15
C THR A 333 -12.51 14.86 10.17
N PRO A 334 -13.54 14.16 10.69
CA PRO A 334 -14.86 14.76 10.89
C PRO A 334 -14.84 16.06 11.67
N ALA A 335 -14.07 16.11 12.78
CA ALA A 335 -13.93 17.31 13.61
C ALA A 335 -13.33 18.48 12.82
N LYS A 336 -12.25 18.25 12.07
CA LYS A 336 -11.65 19.29 11.21
C LYS A 336 -12.59 19.73 10.08
N GLY A 337 -13.48 18.83 9.62
CA GLY A 337 -14.55 19.15 8.68
C GLY A 337 -15.60 20.10 9.27
N GLU A 338 -15.99 19.90 10.54
CA GLU A 338 -16.87 20.81 11.27
C GLU A 338 -16.22 22.17 11.51
N GLU A 339 -14.91 22.22 11.71
CA GLU A 339 -14.11 23.44 11.83
C GLU A 339 -13.91 24.15 10.47
N GLY A 340 -14.17 23.46 9.35
CA GLY A 340 -13.99 24.00 7.99
C GLY A 340 -12.55 24.06 7.54
N VAL A 341 -11.65 23.21 8.09
CA VAL A 341 -10.20 23.22 7.80
C VAL A 341 -9.74 22.00 6.99
N ASN A 342 -10.67 21.18 6.49
CA ASN A 342 -10.37 20.02 5.65
C ASN A 342 -9.82 20.43 4.27
N TYR A 343 -8.96 19.59 3.70
CA TYR A 343 -8.55 19.69 2.31
C TYR A 343 -9.68 19.18 1.41
N ILE A 344 -10.01 19.95 0.40
CA ILE A 344 -11.06 19.63 -0.57
C ILE A 344 -10.55 19.79 -1.99
N GLU A 345 -11.23 19.18 -2.94
CA GLU A 345 -10.95 19.35 -4.37
C GLU A 345 -11.27 20.79 -4.80
N ILE A 346 -10.28 21.43 -5.43
CA ILE A 346 -10.44 22.78 -5.97
C ILE A 346 -10.46 22.70 -7.49
N PRO A 347 -11.57 23.07 -8.13
CA PRO A 347 -11.69 22.97 -9.58
C PRO A 347 -10.73 23.95 -10.30
N VAL A 348 -10.09 23.45 -11.36
CA VAL A 348 -9.28 24.23 -12.31
C VAL A 348 -9.94 24.07 -13.68
N ALA A 349 -10.37 25.16 -14.29
CA ALA A 349 -11.33 25.14 -15.41
C ALA A 349 -10.80 24.45 -16.69
N ASP A 350 -9.49 24.51 -16.96
CA ASP A 350 -8.89 23.93 -18.16
C ASP A 350 -8.52 22.44 -18.01
N THR A 351 -8.90 21.80 -16.91
CA THR A 351 -8.63 20.39 -16.68
C THR A 351 -9.56 19.48 -17.48
N ASN A 352 -9.03 18.34 -17.91
CA ASN A 352 -9.76 17.24 -18.54
C ASN A 352 -9.30 15.94 -17.88
N LEU A 353 -9.99 15.53 -16.83
CA LEU A 353 -9.50 14.49 -15.94
C LEU A 353 -9.41 13.11 -16.60
N TYR A 354 -8.23 12.50 -16.54
CA TYR A 354 -8.05 11.10 -16.83
C TYR A 354 -8.50 10.29 -15.61
N GLN A 355 -9.35 9.31 -15.86
CA GLN A 355 -9.77 8.38 -14.84
C GLN A 355 -9.46 6.97 -15.31
N THR A 356 -8.82 6.19 -14.47
CA THR A 356 -8.61 4.78 -14.73
C THR A 356 -9.95 4.06 -14.77
N SER A 357 -10.04 3.05 -15.65
CA SER A 357 -11.14 2.10 -15.64
C SER A 357 -11.07 1.21 -14.39
N ASP A 358 -11.99 0.27 -14.29
CA ASP A 358 -11.91 -0.76 -13.27
C ASP A 358 -10.63 -1.59 -13.39
N THR A 359 -10.27 -2.23 -12.28
CA THR A 359 -9.08 -3.07 -12.17
C THR A 359 -9.40 -4.55 -12.34
N TYR A 360 -10.29 -4.93 -13.29
CA TYR A 360 -10.70 -6.31 -13.47
C TYR A 360 -9.51 -7.28 -13.53
N TYR A 361 -8.45 -6.91 -14.26
CA TYR A 361 -7.20 -7.67 -14.35
C TYR A 361 -6.10 -7.20 -13.37
N GLY A 362 -6.45 -6.40 -12.40
CA GLY A 362 -5.53 -5.82 -11.42
C GLY A 362 -4.96 -4.46 -11.83
N ASP A 363 -4.13 -3.91 -10.94
CA ASP A 363 -3.56 -2.56 -11.04
C ASP A 363 -2.24 -2.50 -11.84
N GLY A 364 -1.77 -3.62 -12.35
CA GLY A 364 -0.49 -3.73 -13.06
C GLY A 364 0.63 -4.35 -12.24
N ARG A 365 0.32 -4.80 -11.01
CA ARG A 365 1.22 -5.58 -10.16
C ARG A 365 0.74 -7.00 -9.97
N VAL A 366 1.66 -7.86 -9.60
CA VAL A 366 1.40 -9.28 -9.35
C VAL A 366 2.06 -9.74 -8.07
N ILE A 367 1.49 -10.77 -7.43
CA ILE A 367 2.14 -11.50 -6.36
C ILE A 367 2.46 -12.92 -6.83
N ALA A 368 3.68 -13.37 -6.53
CA ALA A 368 4.18 -14.68 -6.88
C ALA A 368 4.88 -15.33 -5.69
N ILE A 369 5.11 -16.65 -5.76
CA ILE A 369 5.86 -17.41 -4.74
C ILE A 369 7.22 -17.77 -5.33
N GLY A 370 8.29 -17.49 -4.58
CA GLY A 370 9.66 -17.76 -5.00
C GLY A 370 9.96 -19.25 -5.14
N SER A 371 10.69 -19.61 -6.21
CA SER A 371 10.98 -21.02 -6.55
C SER A 371 11.85 -21.77 -5.53
N GLN A 372 12.50 -21.06 -4.60
CA GLN A 372 13.35 -21.65 -3.57
C GLN A 372 12.58 -22.05 -2.29
N VAL A 373 11.28 -21.75 -2.23
CA VAL A 373 10.44 -22.08 -1.07
C VAL A 373 10.23 -23.59 -0.98
N SER A 374 10.35 -24.16 0.23
CA SER A 374 10.09 -25.58 0.46
C SER A 374 8.61 -25.93 0.26
N ASP A 375 8.31 -27.21 -0.06
CA ASP A 375 6.94 -27.67 -0.31
C ASP A 375 5.98 -27.34 0.86
N GLU A 376 6.45 -27.46 2.10
CA GLU A 376 5.65 -27.13 3.29
C GLU A 376 5.34 -25.64 3.35
N ASN A 377 6.33 -24.79 3.16
CA ASN A 377 6.16 -23.34 3.19
C ASN A 377 5.41 -22.85 1.95
N PHE A 378 5.59 -23.48 0.80
CA PHE A 378 4.82 -23.20 -0.41
C PHE A 378 3.31 -23.36 -0.17
N LYS A 379 2.91 -24.46 0.48
CA LYS A 379 1.51 -24.67 0.87
C LYS A 379 1.03 -23.60 1.85
N ARG A 380 1.84 -23.27 2.87
CA ARG A 380 1.52 -22.23 3.87
C ARG A 380 1.30 -20.86 3.23
N LEU A 381 2.15 -20.50 2.26
CA LEU A 381 2.02 -19.24 1.51
C LEU A 381 0.75 -19.23 0.65
N LEU A 382 0.40 -20.35 0.00
CA LEU A 382 -0.86 -20.43 -0.76
C LEU A 382 -2.09 -20.35 0.14
N GLU A 383 -2.07 -20.96 1.33
CA GLU A 383 -3.14 -20.80 2.32
C GLU A 383 -3.26 -19.34 2.79
N PHE A 384 -2.15 -18.64 2.97
CA PHE A 384 -2.13 -17.22 3.28
C PHE A 384 -2.73 -16.39 2.12
N LEU A 385 -2.33 -16.62 0.87
CA LEU A 385 -2.85 -15.90 -0.29
C LEU A 385 -4.33 -16.19 -0.53
N ASP A 386 -4.80 -17.42 -0.29
CA ASP A 386 -6.21 -17.76 -0.38
C ASP A 386 -7.03 -17.03 0.69
N TRP A 387 -6.54 -17.02 1.95
CA TRP A 387 -7.16 -16.23 3.00
C TRP A 387 -7.13 -14.73 2.69
N TYR A 388 -6.03 -14.22 2.11
CA TYR A 388 -5.88 -12.81 1.73
C TYR A 388 -6.93 -12.39 0.70
N ALA A 389 -7.37 -13.32 -0.19
CA ALA A 389 -8.46 -13.16 -1.14
C ALA A 389 -9.85 -13.54 -0.59
N SER A 390 -9.95 -14.04 0.64
CA SER A 390 -11.22 -14.44 1.25
C SER A 390 -12.09 -13.24 1.64
N PRO A 391 -13.40 -13.42 1.86
CA PRO A 391 -14.25 -12.35 2.39
C PRO A 391 -13.72 -11.75 3.69
N GLU A 392 -13.17 -12.59 4.59
CA GLU A 392 -12.56 -12.12 5.84
C GLU A 392 -11.32 -11.28 5.58
N GLY A 393 -10.37 -11.76 4.75
CA GLY A 393 -9.15 -11.05 4.42
C GLY A 393 -9.42 -9.72 3.73
N VAL A 394 -10.32 -9.72 2.74
CA VAL A 394 -10.75 -8.50 2.03
C VAL A 394 -11.40 -7.50 2.98
N GLN A 395 -12.33 -7.95 3.82
CA GLN A 395 -12.98 -7.08 4.79
C GLN A 395 -11.99 -6.48 5.77
N LEU A 396 -11.05 -7.28 6.27
CA LEU A 396 -10.03 -6.82 7.20
C LEU A 396 -9.15 -5.71 6.59
N GLN A 397 -8.74 -5.89 5.33
CA GLN A 397 -7.91 -4.92 4.61
C GLN A 397 -8.63 -3.59 4.37
N HIS A 398 -9.88 -3.63 3.94
CA HIS A 398 -10.63 -2.44 3.52
C HIS A 398 -11.45 -1.81 4.65
N ALA A 399 -12.03 -2.61 5.53
CA ALA A 399 -12.90 -2.14 6.60
C ALA A 399 -12.26 -2.16 7.99
N GLY A 400 -11.21 -2.95 8.18
CA GLY A 400 -10.54 -3.06 9.46
C GLY A 400 -11.16 -4.04 10.43
N THR A 401 -10.87 -3.87 11.73
CA THR A 401 -11.30 -4.76 12.81
C THR A 401 -12.58 -4.28 13.47
N GLU A 402 -13.52 -5.21 13.70
CA GLU A 402 -14.72 -4.94 14.48
C GLU A 402 -14.38 -4.57 15.92
N GLY A 403 -15.11 -3.62 16.46
CA GLY A 403 -14.94 -3.12 17.84
C GLY A 403 -13.92 -1.99 17.94
N LEU A 404 -12.95 -1.88 17.01
CA LEU A 404 -12.03 -0.76 16.94
C LEU A 404 -12.43 0.21 15.81
N ILE A 405 -12.50 -0.25 14.58
CA ILE A 405 -12.75 0.60 13.41
C ILE A 405 -14.22 0.71 13.08
N TYR A 406 -15.00 -0.36 13.26
CA TYR A 406 -16.43 -0.38 13.02
C TYR A 406 -17.15 -1.24 14.04
N THR A 407 -18.48 -1.03 14.14
CA THR A 407 -19.44 -1.92 14.81
C THR A 407 -20.47 -2.42 13.79
N VAL A 408 -21.16 -3.51 14.11
CA VAL A 408 -22.27 -3.99 13.27
C VAL A 408 -23.59 -3.66 13.96
N GLU A 409 -24.38 -2.75 13.38
CA GLU A 409 -25.70 -2.33 13.87
C GLU A 409 -26.76 -2.65 12.82
N ASP A 410 -27.74 -3.45 13.19
CA ASP A 410 -28.82 -3.91 12.28
C ASP A 410 -28.31 -4.48 10.95
N GLY A 411 -27.15 -5.21 11.00
CA GLY A 411 -26.51 -5.81 9.83
C GLY A 411 -25.75 -4.81 8.94
N LYS A 412 -25.52 -3.59 9.41
CA LYS A 412 -24.74 -2.56 8.73
C LYS A 412 -23.45 -2.26 9.48
N TYR A 413 -22.38 -2.03 8.72
CA TYR A 413 -21.12 -1.55 9.27
C TYR A 413 -21.24 -0.06 9.59
N VAL A 414 -21.00 0.31 10.84
CA VAL A 414 -21.01 1.68 11.33
C VAL A 414 -19.62 1.99 11.85
N LEU A 415 -18.95 3.00 11.28
CA LEU A 415 -17.63 3.40 11.76
C LEU A 415 -17.71 3.94 13.19
N THR A 416 -16.79 3.51 14.01
CA THR A 416 -16.55 4.09 15.35
C THR A 416 -15.91 5.47 15.22
N GLU A 417 -15.72 6.17 16.34
CA GLU A 417 -14.93 7.42 16.37
C GLU A 417 -13.50 7.18 15.91
N ASP A 418 -12.85 6.11 16.38
CA ASP A 418 -11.52 5.70 15.91
C ASP A 418 -11.55 5.34 14.41
N GLY A 419 -12.59 4.65 13.95
CA GLY A 419 -12.77 4.32 12.54
C GLY A 419 -12.89 5.54 11.63
N LEU A 420 -13.55 6.60 12.07
CA LEU A 420 -13.64 7.87 11.35
C LEU A 420 -12.29 8.60 11.27
N ASN A 421 -11.44 8.39 12.25
CA ASN A 421 -10.12 9.02 12.37
C ASN A 421 -8.95 8.08 12.03
N ARG A 422 -9.21 6.90 11.50
CA ARG A 422 -8.24 5.79 11.36
C ARG A 422 -6.93 6.11 10.64
N PHE A 423 -6.92 7.13 9.80
CA PHE A 423 -5.71 7.60 9.11
C PHE A 423 -4.90 8.61 9.93
N SER A 424 -5.42 9.05 11.07
CA SER A 424 -4.68 9.87 12.02
C SER A 424 -3.69 9.02 12.82
N ALA A 425 -2.51 9.57 13.06
CA ALA A 425 -1.52 8.94 13.95
C ALA A 425 -2.00 8.83 15.41
N GLU A 426 -3.10 9.50 15.75
CA GLU A 426 -3.67 9.50 17.11
C GLU A 426 -4.52 8.26 17.40
N VAL A 427 -4.94 7.50 16.39
CA VAL A 427 -5.71 6.26 16.56
C VAL A 427 -4.78 5.12 16.94
N ALA A 428 -4.63 4.91 18.25
CA ALA A 428 -3.83 3.85 18.81
C ALA A 428 -4.55 2.51 18.75
N VAL A 429 -3.86 1.47 18.33
CA VAL A 429 -4.32 0.09 18.39
C VAL A 429 -3.92 -0.50 19.76
N PRO A 430 -4.84 -1.15 20.49
CA PRO A 430 -4.50 -1.83 21.74
C PRO A 430 -3.38 -2.88 21.56
N GLU A 431 -2.51 -3.02 22.57
CA GLU A 431 -1.38 -3.97 22.54
C GLU A 431 -1.84 -5.43 22.31
N GLU A 432 -2.98 -5.83 22.84
CA GLU A 432 -3.57 -7.15 22.62
C GLU A 432 -4.00 -7.41 21.17
N LEU A 433 -4.19 -6.34 20.40
CA LEU A 433 -4.49 -6.38 18.96
C LEU A 433 -3.26 -6.13 18.08
N GLY A 434 -2.08 -5.94 18.67
CA GLY A 434 -0.82 -5.75 17.96
C GLY A 434 -0.13 -4.41 18.19
N GLY A 435 -0.77 -3.47 18.88
CA GLY A 435 -0.19 -2.16 19.21
C GLY A 435 0.03 -1.26 18.00
N GLY A 436 0.72 -0.13 18.24
CA GLY A 436 1.00 0.86 17.21
C GLY A 436 -0.22 1.72 16.85
N ASN A 437 -0.26 2.22 15.63
CA ASN A 437 -1.45 2.89 15.09
C ASN A 437 -2.07 2.06 13.95
N TRP A 438 -3.33 2.36 13.65
CA TRP A 438 -4.08 1.64 12.62
C TRP A 438 -3.42 1.75 11.25
N ASN A 439 -3.10 2.97 10.83
CA ASN A 439 -2.61 3.25 9.49
C ASN A 439 -1.27 2.55 9.22
N ASP A 440 -0.33 2.59 10.14
CA ASP A 440 0.98 1.94 9.96
C ASP A 440 0.84 0.41 9.87
N GLY A 441 0.01 -0.18 10.75
CA GLY A 441 -0.24 -1.62 10.70
C GLY A 441 -0.92 -2.09 9.42
N ASN A 442 -1.74 -1.24 8.79
CA ASN A 442 -2.45 -1.55 7.55
C ASN A 442 -1.59 -1.41 6.30
N ASN A 443 -0.68 -0.45 6.25
CA ASN A 443 0.00 -0.01 5.02
C ASN A 443 1.42 -0.55 4.83
N GLN A 444 1.91 -1.43 5.68
CA GLN A 444 3.31 -1.90 5.58
C GLN A 444 3.56 -2.69 4.29
N ILE A 445 2.61 -3.54 3.85
CA ILE A 445 2.66 -4.23 2.55
C ILE A 445 2.23 -3.29 1.41
N ASN A 446 1.25 -2.43 1.67
CA ASN A 446 0.69 -1.47 0.72
C ASN A 446 0.13 -2.08 -0.58
N GLN A 447 -0.33 -3.32 -0.55
CA GLN A 447 -0.94 -4.02 -1.69
C GLN A 447 -1.96 -5.07 -1.24
N TRP A 448 -3.02 -5.24 -2.03
CA TRP A 448 -4.09 -6.22 -1.81
C TRP A 448 -4.31 -7.12 -3.03
N ILE A 449 -4.89 -8.30 -2.83
CA ILE A 449 -5.27 -9.19 -3.96
C ILE A 449 -6.58 -8.70 -4.59
N VAL A 450 -7.48 -8.16 -3.79
CA VAL A 450 -8.82 -7.73 -4.23
C VAL A 450 -9.00 -6.25 -3.94
N ALA A 451 -9.43 -5.47 -4.95
CA ALA A 451 -9.71 -4.04 -4.87
C ALA A 451 -11.04 -3.74 -4.15
#